data_70755bbc56e8411150885da667d9f415
#
_entry.id   70755bbc56e8411150885da667d9f415
#
_cell.length_a   1.000
_cell.length_b   1.000
_cell.length_c   1.000
_cell.angle_alpha   90.00
_cell.angle_beta   90.00
_cell.angle_gamma   90.00
#
_symmetry.space_group_name_H-M   'P 1'
#
loop_
_entity.id
_entity.type
_entity.pdbx_description
1 polymer ?
#
loop_
_entity_poly.entity_id
_entity_poly.type
_entity_poly.pdbx_seq_one_letter_code
_entity_poly.pdbx_strand_id
1 'polypeptide(L)'
;MSGSDEDLKSLNEKMERMMARLDYLEAILTESRQYPELAQLMGDLKVGAALYGEPLKLIQRLLGVRRYLEKTPDSRDDVSRIVLNSLALKGPMNISEMTREVERERGKASRVTVRKRVQDLLEEGAIEKGDGFEYRLKE
;
A
#
# COMPACT_ATOMS: atom_id res chain seq x y z
N MET A 1 2.67 6.74 -18.45
CA MET A 1 2.78 6.15 -17.10
C MET A 1 1.70 6.62 -16.16
N SER A 2 1.31 7.89 -16.25
CA SER A 2 0.17 8.40 -15.46
C SER A 2 -1.14 7.66 -15.76
N GLY A 3 -1.32 7.17 -17.00
CA GLY A 3 -2.51 6.42 -17.39
C GLY A 3 -2.69 5.10 -16.62
N SER A 4 -1.60 4.34 -16.42
CA SER A 4 -1.67 3.07 -15.70
C SER A 4 -2.06 3.26 -14.24
N ASP A 5 -1.55 4.31 -13.61
CA ASP A 5 -1.87 4.63 -12.23
C ASP A 5 -3.32 5.08 -12.07
N GLU A 6 -3.80 5.89 -13.01
CA GLU A 6 -5.20 6.33 -13.05
C GLU A 6 -6.13 5.14 -13.31
N ASP A 7 -5.73 4.21 -14.17
CA ASP A 7 -6.51 3.01 -14.46
C ASP A 7 -6.65 2.13 -13.23
N LEU A 8 -5.57 1.96 -12.45
CA LEU A 8 -5.60 1.19 -11.21
C LEU A 8 -6.46 1.87 -10.15
N LYS A 9 -6.37 3.20 -10.05
CA LYS A 9 -7.20 3.97 -9.14
C LYS A 9 -8.67 3.85 -9.50
N SER A 10 -9.00 3.99 -10.79
CA SER A 10 -10.36 3.84 -11.29
C SER A 10 -10.90 2.44 -11.00
N LEU A 11 -10.09 1.41 -11.23
CA LEU A 11 -10.48 0.03 -10.96
C LEU A 11 -10.74 -0.20 -9.47
N ASN A 12 -9.88 0.35 -8.61
CA ASN A 12 -10.07 0.26 -7.17
C ASN A 12 -11.35 0.95 -6.71
N GLU A 13 -11.66 2.13 -7.26
CA GLU A 13 -12.90 2.83 -6.96
C GLU A 13 -14.14 2.04 -7.40
N LYS A 14 -14.06 1.41 -8.57
CA LYS A 14 -15.14 0.56 -9.08
C LYS A 14 -15.34 -0.66 -8.17
N MET A 15 -14.25 -1.25 -7.68
CA MET A 15 -14.33 -2.36 -6.75
C MET A 15 -14.96 -1.95 -5.42
N GLU A 16 -14.63 -0.77 -4.90
CA GLU A 16 -15.23 -0.26 -3.67
C GLU A 16 -16.74 -0.05 -3.84
N ARG A 17 -17.16 0.51 -4.98
CA ARG A 17 -18.59 0.67 -5.27
C ARG A 17 -19.30 -0.68 -5.40
N MET A 18 -18.64 -1.65 -6.02
CA MET A 18 -19.19 -3.00 -6.15
C MET A 18 -19.36 -3.65 -4.78
N MET A 19 -18.37 -3.49 -3.89
CA MET A 19 -18.45 -3.99 -2.52
C MET A 19 -19.64 -3.36 -1.76
N ALA A 20 -19.83 -2.05 -1.91
CA ALA A 20 -20.96 -1.36 -1.28
C ALA A 20 -22.29 -1.89 -1.77
N ARG A 21 -22.42 -2.17 -3.08
CA ARG A 21 -23.62 -2.75 -3.66
C ARG A 21 -23.86 -4.18 -3.16
N LEU A 22 -22.80 -4.97 -3.06
CA LEU A 22 -22.91 -6.34 -2.54
C LEU A 22 -23.34 -6.33 -1.07
N ASP A 23 -22.81 -5.39 -0.26
CA ASP A 23 -23.24 -5.22 1.13
C ASP A 23 -24.73 -4.92 1.23
N TYR A 24 -25.22 -4.02 0.38
CA TYR A 24 -26.62 -3.62 0.34
C TYR A 24 -27.52 -4.78 -0.04
N LEU A 25 -27.17 -5.52 -1.11
CA LEU A 25 -27.93 -6.68 -1.56
C LEU A 25 -27.93 -7.80 -0.52
N GLU A 26 -26.78 -8.05 0.11
CA GLU A 26 -26.69 -9.06 1.16
C GLU A 26 -27.62 -8.71 2.34
N ALA A 27 -27.63 -7.44 2.73
CA ALA A 27 -28.52 -6.99 3.81
C ALA A 27 -29.99 -7.22 3.48
N ILE A 28 -30.40 -6.88 2.25
CA ILE A 28 -31.78 -7.10 1.79
C ILE A 28 -32.13 -8.59 1.79
N LEU A 29 -31.26 -9.42 1.23
CA LEU A 29 -31.51 -10.86 1.15
C LEU A 29 -31.55 -11.53 2.52
N THR A 30 -30.67 -11.11 3.41
CA THR A 30 -30.62 -11.63 4.78
C THR A 30 -31.87 -11.23 5.56
N GLU A 31 -32.30 -9.98 5.42
CA GLU A 31 -33.48 -9.47 6.12
C GLU A 31 -34.75 -10.13 5.62
N SER A 32 -34.89 -10.39 4.32
CA SER A 32 -36.07 -11.00 3.73
C SER A 32 -36.24 -12.46 4.14
N ARG A 33 -35.14 -13.17 4.41
CA ARG A 33 -35.10 -14.60 4.77
C ARG A 33 -35.72 -15.53 3.73
N GLN A 34 -36.04 -15.03 2.57
CA GLN A 34 -36.63 -15.81 1.49
C GLN A 34 -35.60 -16.52 0.62
N TYR A 35 -34.39 -16.01 0.59
CA TYR A 35 -33.34 -16.47 -0.32
C TYR A 35 -32.01 -16.69 0.40
N PRO A 36 -31.93 -17.64 1.36
CA PRO A 36 -30.70 -17.83 2.14
C PRO A 36 -29.51 -18.25 1.29
N GLU A 37 -29.73 -18.98 0.19
CA GLU A 37 -28.64 -19.38 -0.70
C GLU A 37 -28.06 -18.21 -1.45
N LEU A 38 -28.91 -17.24 -1.86
CA LEU A 38 -28.45 -16.04 -2.52
C LEU A 38 -27.67 -15.13 -1.57
N ALA A 39 -28.11 -15.04 -0.31
CA ALA A 39 -27.40 -14.29 0.71
C ALA A 39 -25.99 -14.85 0.93
N GLN A 40 -25.85 -16.18 0.97
CA GLN A 40 -24.56 -16.84 1.11
C GLN A 40 -23.67 -16.58 -0.12
N LEU A 41 -24.25 -16.66 -1.32
CA LEU A 41 -23.51 -16.38 -2.55
C LEU A 41 -23.00 -14.94 -2.57
N MET A 42 -23.80 -13.97 -2.11
CA MET A 42 -23.36 -12.58 -2.01
C MET A 42 -22.18 -12.42 -1.05
N GLY A 43 -22.21 -13.14 0.07
CA GLY A 43 -21.09 -13.16 1.01
C GLY A 43 -19.82 -13.68 0.37
N ASP A 44 -19.91 -14.76 -0.40
CA ASP A 44 -18.78 -15.35 -1.10
C ASP A 44 -18.20 -14.38 -2.15
N LEU A 45 -19.07 -13.68 -2.88
CA LEU A 45 -18.65 -12.67 -3.86
C LEU A 45 -17.94 -11.52 -3.19
N LYS A 46 -18.39 -11.08 -2.01
CA LYS A 46 -17.73 -10.01 -1.25
C LYS A 46 -16.31 -10.43 -0.84
N VAL A 47 -16.15 -11.66 -0.37
CA VAL A 47 -14.82 -12.18 -0.01
C VAL A 47 -13.90 -12.18 -1.23
N GLY A 48 -14.41 -12.66 -2.37
CA GLY A 48 -13.65 -12.65 -3.63
C GLY A 48 -13.21 -11.25 -4.04
N ALA A 49 -14.12 -10.27 -3.98
CA ALA A 49 -13.79 -8.89 -4.33
C ALA A 49 -12.75 -8.30 -3.38
N ALA A 50 -12.86 -8.58 -2.08
CA ALA A 50 -11.90 -8.11 -1.08
C ALA A 50 -10.48 -8.65 -1.34
N LEU A 51 -10.38 -9.91 -1.80
CA LEU A 51 -9.09 -10.52 -2.12
C LEU A 51 -8.35 -9.79 -3.26
N TYR A 52 -9.08 -9.19 -4.20
CA TYR A 52 -8.47 -8.42 -5.29
C TYR A 52 -8.16 -6.97 -4.91
N GLY A 53 -8.86 -6.43 -3.93
CA GLY A 53 -8.67 -5.04 -3.49
C GLY A 53 -7.28 -4.79 -2.89
N GLU A 54 -6.78 -5.70 -2.06
CA GLU A 54 -5.47 -5.55 -1.42
C GLU A 54 -4.31 -5.58 -2.41
N PRO A 55 -4.24 -6.52 -3.38
CA PRO A 55 -3.21 -6.48 -4.41
C PRO A 55 -3.20 -5.20 -5.23
N LEU A 56 -4.38 -4.65 -5.56
CA LEU A 56 -4.46 -3.40 -6.30
C LEU A 56 -3.90 -2.23 -5.51
N LYS A 57 -4.19 -2.16 -4.21
CA LYS A 57 -3.65 -1.12 -3.34
C LYS A 57 -2.13 -1.21 -3.25
N LEU A 58 -1.59 -2.43 -3.18
CA LEU A 58 -0.15 -2.64 -3.17
C LEU A 58 0.50 -2.13 -4.45
N ILE A 59 -0.07 -2.45 -5.61
CA ILE A 59 0.43 -1.98 -6.90
C ILE A 59 0.42 -0.45 -6.96
N GLN A 60 -0.65 0.19 -6.48
CA GLN A 60 -0.73 1.65 -6.43
C GLN A 60 0.37 2.26 -5.58
N ARG A 61 0.67 1.67 -4.42
CA ARG A 61 1.76 2.14 -3.55
C ARG A 61 3.11 2.04 -4.24
N LEU A 62 3.38 0.93 -4.91
CA LEU A 62 4.65 0.73 -5.63
C LEU A 62 4.80 1.70 -6.79
N LEU A 63 3.74 1.96 -7.53
CA LEU A 63 3.76 2.95 -8.61
C LEU A 63 3.99 4.36 -8.06
N GLY A 64 3.41 4.68 -6.92
CA GLY A 64 3.63 5.96 -6.26
C GLY A 64 5.09 6.17 -5.86
N VAL A 65 5.72 5.14 -5.29
CA VAL A 65 7.16 5.17 -4.96
C VAL A 65 7.99 5.38 -6.22
N ARG A 66 7.69 4.62 -7.27
CA ARG A 66 8.42 4.74 -8.54
C ARG A 66 8.35 6.15 -9.13
N ARG A 67 7.17 6.76 -9.13
CA ARG A 67 7.01 8.14 -9.63
C ARG A 67 7.79 9.14 -8.80
N TYR A 68 7.80 8.98 -7.48
CA TYR A 68 8.56 9.83 -6.60
C TYR A 68 10.05 9.76 -6.91
N LEU A 69 10.59 8.55 -7.09
CA LEU A 69 12.00 8.34 -7.41
C LEU A 69 12.37 8.92 -8.77
N GLU A 70 11.47 8.86 -9.74
CA GLU A 70 11.69 9.43 -11.08
C GLU A 70 11.75 10.96 -11.05
N LYS A 71 10.98 11.59 -10.15
CA LYS A 71 10.94 13.06 -10.05
C LYS A 71 12.18 13.66 -9.40
N THR A 72 12.89 12.90 -8.59
CA THR A 72 14.05 13.39 -7.85
C THR A 72 15.23 12.43 -7.96
N PRO A 73 15.71 12.15 -9.20
CA PRO A 73 16.73 11.12 -9.40
C PRO A 73 18.06 11.45 -8.74
N ASP A 74 18.43 12.73 -8.66
CA ASP A 74 19.73 13.15 -8.14
C ASP A 74 19.85 12.96 -6.62
N SER A 75 18.75 12.93 -5.91
CA SER A 75 18.75 12.79 -4.46
C SER A 75 18.51 11.35 -4.00
N ARG A 76 18.44 10.41 -4.94
CA ARG A 76 18.07 9.02 -4.62
C ARG A 76 19.25 8.09 -4.83
N ASP A 77 19.65 7.45 -3.75
CA ASP A 77 20.57 6.34 -3.79
C ASP A 77 19.82 5.04 -3.54
N ASP A 78 20.54 3.93 -3.52
CA ASP A 78 19.96 2.63 -3.30
C ASP A 78 19.27 2.51 -1.93
N VAL A 79 19.82 3.18 -0.91
CA VAL A 79 19.26 3.12 0.44
C VAL A 79 17.86 3.73 0.46
N SER A 80 17.69 4.92 -0.13
CA SER A 80 16.38 5.59 -0.18
C SER A 80 15.36 4.75 -0.95
N ARG A 81 15.77 4.18 -2.09
CA ARG A 81 14.90 3.31 -2.90
C ARG A 81 14.46 2.07 -2.13
N ILE A 82 15.40 1.42 -1.45
CA ILE A 82 15.09 0.21 -0.66
C ILE A 82 14.15 0.53 0.48
N VAL A 83 14.37 1.64 1.18
CA VAL A 83 13.51 2.08 2.29
C VAL A 83 12.08 2.32 1.79
N LEU A 84 11.92 3.08 0.71
CA LEU A 84 10.59 3.40 0.19
C LEU A 84 9.85 2.15 -0.31
N ASN A 85 10.54 1.28 -1.03
CA ASN A 85 9.94 0.03 -1.52
C ASN A 85 9.56 -0.89 -0.37
N SER A 86 10.39 -0.98 0.66
CA SER A 86 10.12 -1.81 1.83
C SER A 86 8.89 -1.32 2.59
N LEU A 87 8.74 -0.01 2.76
CA LEU A 87 7.56 0.57 3.39
C LEU A 87 6.29 0.30 2.56
N ALA A 88 6.41 0.33 1.22
CA ALA A 88 5.28 0.02 0.35
C ALA A 88 4.86 -1.44 0.44
N LEU A 89 5.83 -2.36 0.48
CA LEU A 89 5.59 -3.80 0.47
C LEU A 89 5.18 -4.33 1.84
N LYS A 90 5.87 -3.89 2.90
CA LYS A 90 5.72 -4.47 4.24
C LYS A 90 4.95 -3.60 5.22
N GLY A 91 4.68 -2.35 4.85
CA GLY A 91 3.99 -1.40 5.72
C GLY A 91 4.93 -0.69 6.68
N PRO A 92 4.40 -0.07 7.75
CA PRO A 92 5.23 0.73 8.66
C PRO A 92 6.38 -0.06 9.27
N MET A 93 7.55 0.58 9.38
CA MET A 93 8.77 -0.02 9.91
C MET A 93 9.57 0.99 10.72
N ASN A 94 10.30 0.50 11.71
CA ASN A 94 11.25 1.32 12.47
C ASN A 94 12.63 1.31 11.81
N ILE A 95 13.56 2.10 12.36
CA ILE A 95 14.91 2.22 11.80
C ILE A 95 15.65 0.87 11.78
N SER A 96 15.50 0.07 12.82
CA SER A 96 16.16 -1.24 12.89
C SER A 96 15.67 -2.19 11.81
N GLU A 97 14.37 -2.20 11.56
CA GLU A 97 13.76 -3.02 10.53
C GLU A 97 14.18 -2.57 9.12
N MET A 98 14.19 -1.25 8.89
CA MET A 98 14.65 -0.68 7.62
C MET A 98 16.13 -1.00 7.38
N THR A 99 16.96 -0.93 8.42
CA THR A 99 18.38 -1.25 8.31
C THR A 99 18.57 -2.70 7.90
N ARG A 100 17.78 -3.62 8.47
CA ARG A 100 17.83 -5.03 8.07
C ARG A 100 17.43 -5.25 6.62
N GLU A 101 16.42 -4.52 6.14
CA GLU A 101 16.02 -4.60 4.74
C GLU A 101 17.11 -4.09 3.80
N VAL A 102 17.75 -2.99 4.15
CA VAL A 102 18.87 -2.45 3.37
C VAL A 102 20.04 -3.44 3.34
N GLU A 103 20.35 -4.04 4.49
CA GLU A 103 21.41 -5.05 4.57
C GLU A 103 21.10 -6.25 3.69
N ARG A 104 19.86 -6.72 3.70
CA ARG A 104 19.43 -7.85 2.89
C ARG A 104 19.60 -7.57 1.39
N GLU A 105 19.24 -6.38 0.95
CA GLU A 105 19.29 -6.00 -0.47
C GLU A 105 20.69 -5.65 -0.96
N ARG A 106 21.48 -4.98 -0.12
CA ARG A 106 22.81 -4.49 -0.51
C ARG A 106 23.96 -5.34 0.01
N GLY A 107 23.71 -6.23 0.97
CA GLY A 107 24.74 -7.01 1.63
C GLY A 107 25.43 -6.28 2.77
N LYS A 108 25.19 -4.98 2.92
CA LYS A 108 25.72 -4.17 4.03
C LYS A 108 24.79 -2.99 4.28
N ALA A 109 24.74 -2.54 5.54
CA ALA A 109 23.96 -1.36 5.90
C ALA A 109 24.57 -0.70 7.12
N SER A 110 24.52 0.63 7.13
CA SER A 110 24.87 1.45 8.29
C SER A 110 23.59 2.05 8.84
N ARG A 111 23.35 1.84 10.12
CA ARG A 111 22.19 2.41 10.80
C ARG A 111 22.19 3.93 10.73
N VAL A 112 23.38 4.54 10.80
CA VAL A 112 23.55 5.99 10.69
C VAL A 112 23.11 6.47 9.31
N THR A 113 23.53 5.78 8.25
CA THR A 113 23.14 6.13 6.88
C THR A 113 21.64 5.97 6.66
N VAL A 114 21.05 4.87 7.13
CA VAL A 114 19.61 4.64 7.01
C VAL A 114 18.83 5.73 7.74
N ARG A 115 19.25 6.07 8.96
CA ARG A 115 18.60 7.15 9.73
C ARG A 115 18.66 8.48 9.01
N LYS A 116 19.79 8.79 8.41
CA LYS A 116 19.96 10.04 7.66
C LYS A 116 19.02 10.08 6.44
N ARG A 117 18.94 8.98 5.70
CA ARG A 117 18.03 8.90 4.53
C ARG A 117 16.56 9.00 4.94
N VAL A 118 16.19 8.37 6.06
CA VAL A 118 14.85 8.48 6.61
C VAL A 118 14.54 9.93 6.96
N GLN A 119 15.49 10.63 7.59
CA GLN A 119 15.31 12.04 7.93
C GLN A 119 15.09 12.89 6.68
N ASP A 120 15.87 12.65 5.63
CA ASP A 120 15.72 13.35 4.35
C ASP A 120 14.34 13.10 3.74
N LEU A 121 13.88 11.87 3.78
CA LEU A 121 12.55 11.50 3.24
C LEU A 121 11.41 12.13 4.04
N LEU A 122 11.58 12.26 5.36
CA LEU A 122 10.62 12.97 6.21
C LEU A 122 10.53 14.45 5.82
N GLU A 123 11.67 15.09 5.63
CA GLU A 123 11.73 16.50 5.26
C GLU A 123 11.11 16.75 3.89
N GLU A 124 11.28 15.82 2.96
CA GLU A 124 10.70 15.91 1.63
C GLU A 124 9.21 15.57 1.59
N GLY A 125 8.68 15.03 2.68
CA GLY A 125 7.27 14.66 2.75
C GLY A 125 6.92 13.33 2.06
N ALA A 126 7.92 12.50 1.75
CA ALA A 126 7.69 11.20 1.15
C ALA A 126 7.19 10.17 2.16
N ILE A 127 7.61 10.30 3.40
CA ILE A 127 7.21 9.44 4.50
C ILE A 127 6.75 10.28 5.69
N GLU A 128 6.09 9.66 6.63
CA GLU A 128 5.65 10.32 7.87
C GLU A 128 5.84 9.37 9.05
N LYS A 129 5.86 9.93 10.24
CA LYS A 129 5.92 9.12 11.46
C LYS A 129 4.57 8.46 11.71
N GLY A 130 4.61 7.16 11.97
CA GLY A 130 3.44 6.42 12.42
C GLY A 130 3.43 6.32 13.94
N ASP A 131 2.79 5.27 14.44
CA ASP A 131 2.72 5.01 15.86
C ASP A 131 4.08 4.57 16.42
N GLY A 132 4.40 5.03 17.63
CA GLY A 132 5.67 4.69 18.27
C GLY A 132 6.86 5.21 17.49
N PHE A 133 7.82 4.34 17.22
CA PHE A 133 9.05 4.70 16.47
C PHE A 133 9.00 4.26 15.02
N GLU A 134 7.82 3.95 14.50
CA GLU A 134 7.66 3.51 13.12
C GLU A 134 7.51 4.68 12.16
N TYR A 135 7.84 4.42 10.90
CA TYR A 135 7.66 5.34 9.78
C TYR A 135 6.82 4.65 8.72
N ARG A 136 6.07 5.42 7.98
CA ARG A 136 5.20 4.89 6.92
C ARG A 136 5.20 5.83 5.72
N LEU A 137 4.80 5.31 4.56
CA LEU A 137 4.61 6.16 3.39
C LEU A 137 3.51 7.17 3.66
N LYS A 138 3.72 8.39 3.19
CA LYS A 138 2.70 9.42 3.25
C LYS A 138 1.75 9.24 2.07
N GLU A 139 0.47 9.09 2.37
CA GLU A 139 -0.56 8.94 1.35
C GLU A 139 -1.30 10.22 1.06
#